data_2232ed9d98e20e1e736675895c4bde50
#
_entry.id   2232ed9d98e20e1e736675895c4bde50
#
_cell.length_a   1.000
_cell.length_b   1.000
_cell.length_c   1.000
_cell.angle_alpha   90.00
_cell.angle_beta   90.00
_cell.angle_gamma   90.00
#
_symmetry.space_group_name_H-M   'P 1'
#
loop_
_entity.id
_entity.type
_entity.pdbx_description
1 polymer ?
#
loop_
_entity_poly.entity_id
_entity_poly.type
_entity_poly.pdbx_seq_one_letter_code
_entity_poly.pdbx_strand_id
1 'polypeptide(L)'
;MNRLFLYSGFLFILILIFDAYDRDYNQPKTAITQSETIGSINESAKQPPQDSIINKTPLDGAEQSIQKEIKSLENNKLFINFDAKSGELLFSKLKNYPIELGALDSVVILDYDKKRYTAASNVQIKDEQFIPIFSVVEKSDDSVKLSSTNLPNITLTKKITLIEDSHQLLVTNNVFNNSNQNIYVRNYEIISRDNNSTASLMLPTYTGSAFYDSENKFSKISFDDMLESEQAIRVQDSWISMIEHYFFSAWLPTDAQIKTVYTNHENGVFTIGSTTQYNTLEPGQNYEFKSLMFVGPKLQSEISDLAEGLDLTVDYGVLTFLSAPLFWILEIIHAVFDNWGISIIVLTILIKAIFFKLSETSYRSMAQMKKLNPRMQALKDRYAEDKKKFSEALMRMYKEEKVNPLGGCLPILIQIPVFIALYWVLSLIHISEPTRQLCI
;
A
#
# COMPACT_ATOMS: atom_id res chain seq x y z
N MET A 1 -27.23 -36.60 -0.83
CA MET A 1 -26.03 -36.18 -0.11
C MET A 1 -25.23 -35.08 -0.82
N ASN A 2 -25.02 -35.12 -2.15
CA ASN A 2 -24.16 -34.16 -2.88
C ASN A 2 -24.65 -32.68 -2.92
N ARG A 3 -25.95 -32.42 -2.70
CA ARG A 3 -26.51 -31.05 -2.73
C ARG A 3 -26.20 -30.27 -1.44
N LEU A 4 -26.20 -30.92 -0.31
CA LEU A 4 -25.90 -30.34 0.98
C LEU A 4 -24.41 -29.90 1.02
N PHE A 5 -23.53 -30.72 0.45
CA PHE A 5 -22.09 -30.41 0.34
C PHE A 5 -21.80 -29.17 -0.54
N LEU A 6 -22.57 -29.00 -1.63
CA LEU A 6 -22.43 -27.85 -2.53
C LEU A 6 -22.91 -26.54 -1.90
N TYR A 7 -24.03 -26.62 -1.17
CA TYR A 7 -24.52 -25.45 -0.42
C TYR A 7 -23.64 -25.10 0.78
N SER A 8 -23.09 -26.12 1.46
CA SER A 8 -22.16 -25.89 2.54
C SER A 8 -20.83 -25.30 2.03
N GLY A 9 -20.33 -25.75 0.89
CA GLY A 9 -19.15 -25.17 0.26
C GLY A 9 -19.35 -23.72 -0.19
N PHE A 10 -20.50 -23.39 -0.77
CA PHE A 10 -20.84 -22.02 -1.15
C PHE A 10 -21.01 -21.12 0.08
N LEU A 11 -21.73 -21.60 1.10
CA LEU A 11 -21.87 -20.86 2.37
C LEU A 11 -20.52 -20.66 3.06
N PHE A 12 -19.67 -21.66 3.01
CA PHE A 12 -18.31 -21.57 3.57
C PHE A 12 -17.46 -20.51 2.84
N ILE A 13 -17.52 -20.47 1.50
CA ILE A 13 -16.85 -19.43 0.70
C ILE A 13 -17.42 -18.04 1.03
N LEU A 14 -18.73 -17.90 1.16
CA LEU A 14 -19.36 -16.64 1.57
C LEU A 14 -18.93 -16.21 2.98
N ILE A 15 -18.84 -17.16 3.91
CA ILE A 15 -18.37 -16.90 5.28
C ILE A 15 -16.91 -16.48 5.24
N LEU A 16 -16.04 -17.12 4.45
CA LEU A 16 -14.63 -16.73 4.30
C LEU A 16 -14.49 -15.34 3.68
N ILE A 17 -15.29 -15.02 2.67
CA ILE A 17 -15.31 -13.67 2.06
C ILE A 17 -15.79 -12.63 3.08
N PHE A 18 -16.83 -12.97 3.86
CA PHE A 18 -17.35 -12.09 4.91
C PHE A 18 -16.34 -11.93 6.06
N ASP A 19 -15.69 -13.00 6.50
CA ASP A 19 -14.64 -12.97 7.54
C ASP A 19 -13.43 -12.18 7.08
N ALA A 20 -13.00 -12.34 5.81
CA ALA A 20 -11.93 -11.55 5.23
C ALA A 20 -12.31 -10.06 5.12
N TYR A 21 -13.55 -9.77 4.69
CA TYR A 21 -14.07 -8.40 4.64
C TYR A 21 -14.16 -7.78 6.04
N ASP A 22 -14.67 -8.52 7.03
CA ASP A 22 -14.79 -8.05 8.41
C ASP A 22 -13.41 -7.80 9.04
N ARG A 23 -12.43 -8.64 8.72
CA ARG A 23 -11.04 -8.48 9.15
C ARG A 23 -10.35 -7.28 8.52
N ASP A 24 -10.59 -7.01 7.23
CA ASP A 24 -9.92 -5.93 6.50
C ASP A 24 -10.62 -4.57 6.69
N TYR A 25 -11.95 -4.55 6.92
CA TYR A 25 -12.75 -3.33 6.92
C TYR A 25 -13.52 -3.05 8.21
N ASN A 26 -13.83 -4.07 9.03
CA ASN A 26 -14.67 -3.92 10.20
C ASN A 26 -14.00 -4.36 11.51
N GLN A 27 -12.68 -4.52 11.56
CA GLN A 27 -12.03 -4.73 12.84
C GLN A 27 -12.39 -3.56 13.75
N PRO A 28 -12.92 -3.82 14.96
CA PRO A 28 -13.09 -2.76 15.95
C PRO A 28 -11.72 -2.14 16.13
N LYS A 29 -11.62 -0.84 15.79
CA LYS A 29 -10.43 -0.05 16.10
C LYS A 29 -10.16 -0.32 17.59
N THR A 30 -9.14 -1.10 17.89
CA THR A 30 -8.70 -1.28 19.27
C THR A 30 -8.25 0.10 19.69
N ALA A 31 -9.16 0.86 20.29
CA ALA A 31 -8.76 2.04 21.02
C ALA A 31 -7.71 1.53 21.99
N ILE A 32 -6.46 1.90 21.77
CA ILE A 32 -5.36 1.60 22.67
C ILE A 32 -5.68 2.37 23.94
N THR A 33 -6.46 1.72 24.80
CA THR A 33 -6.63 2.12 26.17
C THR A 33 -5.24 2.15 26.76
N GLN A 34 -4.84 3.30 27.25
CA GLN A 34 -3.61 3.51 28.01
C GLN A 34 -3.44 2.34 28.97
N SER A 35 -2.43 1.51 28.71
CA SER A 35 -2.11 0.37 29.56
C SER A 35 -1.68 0.87 30.92
N GLU A 36 -2.43 0.45 31.91
CA GLU A 36 -2.20 0.70 33.34
C GLU A 36 -0.81 0.23 33.76
N THR A 37 -0.19 1.10 34.53
CA THR A 37 0.75 0.92 35.63
C THR A 37 1.26 -0.51 35.86
N ILE A 38 2.46 -0.80 35.43
CA ILE A 38 3.29 -1.88 35.99
C ILE A 38 4.18 -1.30 37.09
N GLY A 39 4.10 -1.97 38.24
CA GLY A 39 4.65 -1.58 39.49
C GLY A 39 6.15 -1.27 39.52
N SER A 40 6.46 -0.41 40.45
CA SER A 40 7.75 0.08 40.88
C SER A 40 8.87 -0.97 40.90
N ILE A 41 9.91 -0.73 40.14
CA ILE A 41 11.28 -1.14 40.46
C ILE A 41 12.12 0.14 40.47
N ASN A 42 12.61 0.47 41.71
CA ASN A 42 13.55 1.54 41.92
C ASN A 42 14.90 1.19 41.30
N GLU A 43 15.30 1.89 40.26
CA GLU A 43 16.72 2.08 39.97
C GLU A 43 16.92 3.47 39.40
N SER A 44 17.77 4.21 40.08
CA SER A 44 18.09 5.63 39.83
C SER A 44 19.00 5.77 38.62
N ALA A 45 18.43 5.77 37.44
CA ALA A 45 19.06 6.26 36.22
C ALA A 45 18.25 7.46 35.75
N LYS A 46 18.91 8.60 35.50
CA LYS A 46 18.29 9.82 34.98
C LYS A 46 17.50 9.49 33.71
N GLN A 47 16.18 9.35 33.85
CA GLN A 47 15.27 9.21 32.73
C GLN A 47 15.32 10.47 31.87
N PRO A 48 15.41 10.32 30.52
CA PRO A 48 15.13 11.44 29.65
C PRO A 48 13.67 11.88 29.84
N PRO A 49 13.37 13.18 29.69
CA PRO A 49 12.04 13.71 29.93
C PRO A 49 11.00 13.02 29.06
N GLN A 50 9.91 12.63 29.69
CA GLN A 50 8.73 12.03 29.05
C GLN A 50 8.15 13.00 28.02
N ASP A 51 8.08 12.55 26.76
CA ASP A 51 7.54 13.34 25.66
C ASP A 51 6.07 13.65 25.88
N SER A 52 5.75 14.95 25.97
CA SER A 52 4.40 15.41 25.71
C SER A 52 4.09 15.13 24.21
N ILE A 53 2.99 14.45 23.96
CA ILE A 53 2.43 14.13 22.64
C ILE A 53 2.63 15.31 21.71
N ILE A 54 3.20 15.05 20.53
CA ILE A 54 3.56 16.03 19.52
C ILE A 54 2.29 16.73 19.05
N ASN A 55 2.04 17.92 19.57
CA ASN A 55 0.93 18.76 19.14
C ASN A 55 1.33 19.75 18.05
N LYS A 56 2.36 19.47 17.23
CA LYS A 56 2.63 20.20 15.97
C LYS A 56 3.71 19.48 15.18
N THR A 57 3.43 19.16 13.92
CA THR A 57 4.45 18.84 12.92
C THR A 57 5.43 20.02 12.81
N PRO A 58 6.72 19.80 12.63
CA PRO A 58 7.72 20.88 12.46
C PRO A 58 7.44 21.82 11.27
N LEU A 59 6.47 21.48 10.41
CA LEU A 59 6.09 22.27 9.23
C LEU A 59 5.01 23.36 9.52
N ASP A 60 4.36 23.34 10.70
CA ASP A 60 3.21 24.21 11.01
C ASP A 60 3.55 25.68 11.31
N GLY A 61 4.78 26.11 11.16
CA GLY A 61 5.21 27.38 11.75
C GLY A 61 5.68 28.49 10.81
N ALA A 62 5.90 28.25 9.52
CA ALA A 62 6.37 29.34 8.64
C ALA A 62 6.16 29.00 7.15
N GLU A 63 5.01 29.28 6.59
CA GLU A 63 4.92 29.68 5.19
C GLU A 63 5.57 31.09 5.01
N GLN A 64 6.83 31.23 5.36
CA GLN A 64 7.65 32.19 4.68
C GLN A 64 7.90 31.59 3.31
N SER A 65 7.45 32.27 2.26
CA SER A 65 7.64 31.91 0.85
C SER A 65 9.14 31.90 0.49
N ILE A 66 9.85 30.93 1.03
CA ILE A 66 11.22 30.64 0.63
C ILE A 66 11.10 30.07 -0.79
N GLN A 67 11.53 30.85 -1.76
CA GLN A 67 11.54 30.43 -3.16
C GLN A 67 12.33 29.10 -3.26
N LYS A 68 11.65 28.03 -3.68
CA LYS A 68 12.25 26.67 -3.82
C LYS A 68 13.39 26.72 -4.82
N GLU A 69 14.48 26.06 -4.51
CA GLU A 69 15.63 25.86 -5.42
C GLU A 69 15.66 24.39 -5.89
N ILE A 70 15.05 24.11 -7.04
CA ILE A 70 14.90 22.75 -7.53
C ILE A 70 16.22 22.26 -8.17
N LYS A 71 16.67 21.10 -7.72
CA LYS A 71 17.80 20.35 -8.28
C LYS A 71 17.36 18.91 -8.56
N SER A 72 18.10 18.22 -9.43
CA SER A 72 17.80 16.84 -9.82
C SER A 72 18.95 15.89 -9.55
N LEU A 73 18.60 14.63 -9.28
CA LEU A 73 19.50 13.48 -9.27
C LEU A 73 18.86 12.36 -10.12
N GLU A 74 19.70 11.53 -10.73
CA GLU A 74 19.22 10.39 -11.50
C GLU A 74 20.18 9.19 -11.46
N ASN A 75 19.59 8.00 -11.57
CA ASN A 75 20.28 6.75 -11.86
C ASN A 75 19.62 6.05 -13.06
N ASN A 76 19.91 4.77 -13.28
CA ASN A 76 19.33 4.01 -14.40
C ASN A 76 17.82 3.79 -14.31
N LYS A 77 17.25 3.75 -13.08
CA LYS A 77 15.83 3.44 -12.84
C LYS A 77 15.01 4.65 -12.40
N LEU A 78 15.60 5.58 -11.66
CA LEU A 78 14.90 6.65 -10.96
C LEU A 78 15.48 8.03 -11.32
N PHE A 79 14.60 8.99 -11.57
CA PHE A 79 14.88 10.42 -11.64
C PHE A 79 14.12 11.13 -10.54
N ILE A 80 14.77 11.98 -9.75
CA ILE A 80 14.15 12.76 -8.67
C ILE A 80 14.48 14.25 -8.78
N ASN A 81 13.51 15.10 -8.39
CA ASN A 81 13.76 16.50 -8.07
C ASN A 81 13.60 16.72 -6.57
N PHE A 82 14.45 17.54 -6.02
CA PHE A 82 14.41 17.95 -4.61
C PHE A 82 14.60 19.46 -4.49
N ASP A 83 14.11 20.04 -3.42
CA ASP A 83 14.41 21.43 -3.07
C ASP A 83 15.74 21.50 -2.32
N ALA A 84 16.72 22.18 -2.91
CA ALA A 84 18.05 22.31 -2.33
C ALA A 84 18.07 23.11 -1.01
N LYS A 85 17.03 23.90 -0.72
CA LYS A 85 16.93 24.70 0.52
C LYS A 85 16.35 23.90 1.70
N SER A 86 15.40 23.01 1.46
CA SER A 86 14.79 22.18 2.51
C SER A 86 15.30 20.73 2.50
N GLY A 87 15.81 20.27 1.36
CA GLY A 87 16.16 18.86 1.12
C GLY A 87 14.92 17.96 0.97
N GLU A 88 13.74 18.54 0.71
CA GLU A 88 12.50 17.81 0.46
C GLU A 88 12.47 17.23 -0.95
N LEU A 89 12.03 16.00 -1.09
CA LEU A 89 11.83 15.33 -2.38
C LEU A 89 10.47 15.76 -2.95
N LEU A 90 10.50 16.44 -4.10
CA LEU A 90 9.33 17.08 -4.69
C LEU A 90 8.74 16.32 -5.87
N PHE A 91 9.58 15.54 -6.56
CA PHE A 91 9.19 14.85 -7.78
C PHE A 91 10.00 13.58 -7.96
N SER A 92 9.37 12.52 -8.44
CA SER A 92 10.05 11.27 -8.82
C SER A 92 9.43 10.67 -10.07
N LYS A 93 10.28 10.22 -10.99
CA LYS A 93 9.90 9.61 -12.27
C LYS A 93 10.60 8.27 -12.41
N LEU A 94 9.85 7.22 -12.73
CA LEU A 94 10.36 5.88 -12.96
C LEU A 94 10.76 5.72 -14.44
N LYS A 95 12.05 5.68 -14.74
CA LYS A 95 12.57 5.71 -16.11
C LYS A 95 12.13 4.52 -16.97
N ASN A 96 11.92 3.36 -16.35
CA ASN A 96 11.60 2.11 -17.03
C ASN A 96 10.09 1.79 -17.09
N TYR A 97 9.23 2.71 -16.61
CA TYR A 97 7.79 2.51 -16.54
C TYR A 97 7.06 3.59 -17.36
N PRO A 98 6.78 3.37 -18.66
CA PRO A 98 6.01 4.31 -19.47
C PRO A 98 4.55 4.38 -18.97
N ILE A 99 3.90 5.55 -19.11
CA ILE A 99 2.49 5.74 -18.74
C ILE A 99 1.58 4.88 -19.63
N GLU A 100 1.90 4.79 -20.92
CA GLU A 100 1.21 3.97 -21.92
C GLU A 100 2.24 3.29 -22.82
N LEU A 101 1.85 2.20 -23.47
CA LEU A 101 2.72 1.47 -24.39
C LEU A 101 3.19 2.40 -25.51
N GLY A 102 4.52 2.61 -25.61
CA GLY A 102 5.13 3.48 -26.63
C GLY A 102 5.12 4.96 -26.28
N ALA A 103 4.62 5.36 -25.12
CA ALA A 103 4.72 6.74 -24.65
C ALA A 103 6.17 7.09 -24.27
N LEU A 104 6.57 8.33 -24.57
CA LEU A 104 7.85 8.89 -24.11
C LEU A 104 7.81 9.28 -22.61
N ASP A 105 6.62 9.50 -22.08
CA ASP A 105 6.41 9.88 -20.69
C ASP A 105 6.36 8.65 -19.79
N SER A 106 7.04 8.76 -18.66
CA SER A 106 7.12 7.70 -17.65
C SER A 106 6.29 8.03 -16.42
N VAL A 107 5.96 6.99 -15.64
CA VAL A 107 5.18 7.10 -14.41
C VAL A 107 5.86 8.02 -13.41
N VAL A 108 5.05 8.94 -12.86
CA VAL A 108 5.43 9.88 -11.80
C VAL A 108 4.75 9.46 -10.50
N ILE A 109 5.54 9.27 -9.45
CA ILE A 109 5.03 8.91 -8.12
C ILE A 109 4.93 10.17 -7.26
N LEU A 110 6.06 10.72 -6.82
CA LEU A 110 6.06 12.02 -6.14
C LEU A 110 5.78 13.13 -7.15
N ASP A 111 4.85 14.01 -6.84
CA ASP A 111 4.48 15.14 -7.69
C ASP A 111 3.89 16.25 -6.82
N TYR A 112 4.74 17.20 -6.44
CA TYR A 112 4.34 18.34 -5.61
C TYR A 112 3.26 19.19 -6.27
N ASP A 113 3.38 19.43 -7.58
CA ASP A 113 2.53 20.39 -8.28
C ASP A 113 1.11 19.84 -8.50
N LYS A 114 0.97 18.55 -8.83
CA LYS A 114 -0.32 17.94 -9.17
C LYS A 114 -0.99 17.24 -8.00
N LYS A 115 -0.22 16.61 -7.11
CA LYS A 115 -0.72 15.75 -6.03
C LYS A 115 -0.29 16.21 -4.65
N ARG A 116 0.49 17.29 -4.53
CA ARG A 116 1.19 17.68 -3.30
C ARG A 116 1.90 16.49 -2.62
N TYR A 117 2.36 15.56 -3.46
CA TYR A 117 2.99 14.32 -3.02
C TYR A 117 4.49 14.52 -2.89
N THR A 118 4.95 14.57 -1.66
CA THR A 118 6.35 14.84 -1.30
C THR A 118 6.83 13.90 -0.21
N ALA A 119 8.15 13.86 0.00
CA ALA A 119 8.76 13.13 1.09
C ALA A 119 9.97 13.88 1.64
N ALA A 120 10.17 13.81 2.96
CA ALA A 120 11.31 14.43 3.60
C ALA A 120 11.83 13.58 4.77
N SER A 121 13.14 13.65 5.00
CA SER A 121 13.81 13.21 6.22
C SER A 121 14.67 14.35 6.73
N ASN A 122 14.45 14.79 7.97
CA ASN A 122 15.18 15.90 8.58
C ASN A 122 15.44 15.66 10.07
N VAL A 123 16.24 16.53 10.66
CA VAL A 123 16.54 16.49 12.09
C VAL A 123 15.75 17.57 12.82
N GLN A 124 15.15 17.17 13.93
CA GLN A 124 14.55 18.09 14.91
C GLN A 124 15.45 18.22 16.11
N ILE A 125 15.68 19.46 16.54
CA ILE A 125 16.38 19.79 17.78
C ILE A 125 15.34 20.18 18.81
N LYS A 126 15.44 19.61 20.01
CA LYS A 126 14.49 19.89 21.09
C LYS A 126 14.55 21.36 21.49
N ASP A 127 13.39 21.92 21.75
CA ASP A 127 13.21 23.32 22.17
C ASP A 127 13.60 24.38 21.12
N GLU A 128 14.01 23.97 19.93
CA GLU A 128 14.33 24.86 18.81
C GLU A 128 13.21 24.75 17.74
N GLN A 129 12.55 25.88 17.48
CA GLN A 129 11.55 26.00 16.41
C GLN A 129 12.16 26.64 15.17
N PHE A 130 13.08 25.97 14.53
CA PHE A 130 13.62 26.46 13.27
C PHE A 130 13.51 25.38 12.16
N ILE A 131 13.38 25.85 10.95
CA ILE A 131 13.49 25.02 9.75
C ILE A 131 14.90 25.21 9.20
N PRO A 132 15.70 24.12 9.08
CA PRO A 132 17.04 24.26 8.52
C PRO A 132 16.97 24.70 7.06
N ILE A 133 17.74 25.74 6.71
CA ILE A 133 17.92 26.20 5.34
C ILE A 133 19.29 25.71 4.87
N PHE A 134 19.28 24.96 3.78
CA PHE A 134 20.50 24.37 3.22
C PHE A 134 21.04 25.15 2.03
N SER A 135 22.33 24.93 1.76
CA SER A 135 23.02 25.27 0.51
C SER A 135 23.73 24.03 -0.02
N VAL A 136 23.85 23.93 -1.35
CA VAL A 136 24.59 22.86 -2.00
C VAL A 136 26.10 23.03 -1.78
N VAL A 137 26.72 21.99 -1.25
CA VAL A 137 28.19 21.96 -1.05
C VAL A 137 28.85 21.16 -2.16
N GLU A 138 28.24 20.01 -2.51
CA GLU A 138 28.80 19.10 -3.50
C GLU A 138 27.60 18.43 -4.23
N LYS A 139 27.73 18.20 -5.53
CA LYS A 139 26.71 17.52 -6.34
C LYS A 139 27.34 16.70 -7.44
N SER A 140 26.88 15.45 -7.59
CA SER A 140 27.10 14.57 -8.74
C SER A 140 25.77 14.25 -9.40
N ASP A 141 25.74 13.32 -10.35
CA ASP A 141 24.50 12.89 -11.01
C ASP A 141 23.61 12.09 -10.07
N ASP A 142 24.20 11.28 -9.20
CA ASP A 142 23.54 10.34 -8.28
C ASP A 142 23.51 10.83 -6.83
N SER A 143 24.24 11.87 -6.46
CA SER A 143 24.33 12.34 -5.09
C SER A 143 24.45 13.85 -4.93
N VAL A 144 23.98 14.34 -3.79
CA VAL A 144 24.15 15.73 -3.37
C VAL A 144 24.43 15.82 -1.88
N LYS A 145 25.33 16.74 -1.52
CA LYS A 145 25.60 17.12 -0.14
C LYS A 145 25.18 18.55 0.10
N LEU A 146 24.32 18.73 1.08
CA LEU A 146 23.78 20.01 1.52
C LEU A 146 24.32 20.35 2.90
N SER A 147 24.52 21.63 3.20
CA SER A 147 24.90 22.10 4.54
C SER A 147 23.98 23.22 4.99
N SER A 148 23.57 23.20 6.26
CA SER A 148 22.73 24.25 6.84
C SER A 148 23.45 25.58 6.92
N THR A 149 22.74 26.67 6.66
CA THR A 149 23.29 28.05 6.62
C THR A 149 22.73 28.93 7.73
N ASN A 150 21.67 28.52 8.41
CA ASN A 150 20.93 29.31 9.38
C ASN A 150 21.06 28.84 10.84
N LEU A 151 21.99 27.93 11.13
CA LEU A 151 22.23 27.35 12.45
C LEU A 151 23.56 27.85 13.05
N PRO A 152 23.55 28.79 14.03
CA PRO A 152 24.79 29.42 14.46
C PRO A 152 25.74 28.50 15.22
N ASN A 153 25.25 27.58 16.01
CA ASN A 153 26.09 26.72 16.86
C ASN A 153 25.91 25.21 16.56
N ILE A 154 25.33 24.89 15.41
CA ILE A 154 25.07 23.52 14.99
C ILE A 154 25.37 23.43 13.50
N THR A 155 26.15 22.46 13.10
CA THR A 155 26.34 22.15 11.69
C THR A 155 25.48 20.96 11.34
N LEU A 156 24.47 21.16 10.51
CA LEU A 156 23.65 20.08 9.96
C LEU A 156 24.03 19.89 8.49
N THR A 157 24.48 18.69 8.14
CA THR A 157 24.73 18.31 6.76
C THR A 157 23.79 17.19 6.36
N LYS A 158 23.21 17.30 5.16
CA LYS A 158 22.34 16.30 4.56
C LYS A 158 23.00 15.79 3.29
N LYS A 159 23.11 14.47 3.16
CA LYS A 159 23.53 13.82 1.92
C LYS A 159 22.37 12.99 1.38
N ILE A 160 21.99 13.22 0.13
CA ILE A 160 21.01 12.40 -0.60
C ILE A 160 21.79 11.64 -1.66
N THR A 161 21.68 10.32 -1.68
CA THR A 161 22.40 9.45 -2.64
C THR A 161 21.42 8.45 -3.23
N LEU A 162 21.30 8.40 -4.54
CA LEU A 162 20.57 7.34 -5.25
C LEU A 162 21.40 6.06 -5.24
N ILE A 163 20.78 4.95 -4.91
CA ILE A 163 21.43 3.64 -4.98
C ILE A 163 21.46 3.20 -6.46
N GLU A 164 22.63 2.79 -6.92
CA GLU A 164 22.83 2.37 -8.30
C GLU A 164 21.89 1.23 -8.67
N ASP A 165 21.30 1.30 -9.85
CA ASP A 165 20.37 0.32 -10.42
C ASP A 165 19.20 -0.08 -9.49
N SER A 166 18.71 0.86 -8.69
CA SER A 166 17.67 0.65 -7.68
C SER A 166 16.64 1.78 -7.70
N HIS A 167 15.44 1.48 -7.16
CA HIS A 167 14.39 2.46 -6.84
C HIS A 167 14.57 3.06 -5.43
N GLN A 168 15.75 2.98 -4.87
CA GLN A 168 16.05 3.41 -3.51
C GLN A 168 16.97 4.61 -3.49
N LEU A 169 16.83 5.42 -2.45
CA LEU A 169 17.75 6.50 -2.12
C LEU A 169 18.04 6.52 -0.62
N LEU A 170 19.29 6.81 -0.29
CA LEU A 170 19.76 6.97 1.07
C LEU A 170 19.85 8.45 1.42
N VAL A 171 19.19 8.89 2.47
CA VAL A 171 19.32 10.21 3.06
C VAL A 171 20.10 10.08 4.36
N THR A 172 21.23 10.75 4.44
CA THR A 172 22.08 10.79 5.63
C THR A 172 22.08 12.20 6.21
N ASN A 173 21.58 12.36 7.42
CA ASN A 173 21.60 13.61 8.17
C ASN A 173 22.68 13.52 9.24
N ASN A 174 23.70 14.35 9.15
CA ASN A 174 24.78 14.44 10.16
C ASN A 174 24.66 15.75 10.91
N VAL A 175 24.60 15.67 12.23
CA VAL A 175 24.51 16.81 13.15
C VAL A 175 25.81 16.91 13.95
N PHE A 176 26.45 18.06 13.92
CA PHE A 176 27.58 18.36 14.74
C PHE A 176 27.27 19.50 15.72
N ASN A 177 27.48 19.26 17.01
CA ASN A 177 27.24 20.22 18.07
C ASN A 177 28.46 21.14 18.27
N ASN A 178 28.39 22.34 17.71
CA ASN A 178 29.42 23.39 17.90
C ASN A 178 29.15 24.26 19.14
N SER A 179 28.07 24.02 19.87
CA SER A 179 27.75 24.79 21.07
C SER A 179 28.49 24.30 22.30
N ASN A 180 28.40 25.04 23.39
CA ASN A 180 29.00 24.68 24.70
C ASN A 180 28.01 23.93 25.62
N GLN A 181 26.89 23.50 25.09
CA GLN A 181 25.81 22.84 25.86
C GLN A 181 25.36 21.54 25.17
N ASN A 182 24.82 20.62 25.95
CA ASN A 182 24.19 19.44 25.41
C ASN A 182 22.93 19.82 24.61
N ILE A 183 22.80 19.30 23.41
CA ILE A 183 21.58 19.40 22.61
C ILE A 183 20.92 18.03 22.49
N TYR A 184 19.60 18.04 22.28
CA TYR A 184 18.83 16.83 22.08
C TYR A 184 18.31 16.81 20.65
N VAL A 185 18.68 15.77 19.90
CA VAL A 185 18.38 15.67 18.47
C VAL A 185 17.64 14.37 18.17
N ARG A 186 16.69 14.43 17.24
CA ARG A 186 16.00 13.25 16.68
C ARG A 186 15.79 13.40 15.18
N ASN A 187 15.73 12.27 14.49
CA ASN A 187 15.34 12.24 13.08
C ASN A 187 13.83 12.15 12.96
N TYR A 188 13.27 12.76 11.92
CA TYR A 188 11.90 12.52 11.49
C TYR A 188 11.85 12.27 9.99
N GLU A 189 10.92 11.43 9.60
CA GLU A 189 10.64 11.05 8.23
C GLU A 189 9.16 11.30 7.97
N ILE A 190 8.82 11.91 6.85
CA ILE A 190 7.44 12.19 6.46
C ILE A 190 7.20 11.84 5.00
N ILE A 191 5.96 11.46 4.71
CA ILE A 191 5.40 11.35 3.36
C ILE A 191 4.05 12.07 3.39
N SER A 192 3.87 13.03 2.51
CA SER A 192 2.68 13.88 2.47
C SER A 192 2.06 13.85 1.07
N ARG A 193 0.72 13.83 0.97
CA ARG A 193 0.00 13.96 -0.30
C ARG A 193 -1.43 14.46 -0.11
N ASP A 194 -2.05 14.92 -1.19
CA ASP A 194 -3.50 15.15 -1.22
C ASP A 194 -4.28 13.84 -1.51
N ASN A 195 -5.61 13.89 -1.35
CA ASN A 195 -6.50 12.76 -1.63
C ASN A 195 -7.10 12.82 -3.06
N ASN A 196 -6.41 13.42 -4.03
CA ASN A 196 -6.86 13.45 -5.42
C ASN A 196 -6.63 12.07 -6.09
N SER A 197 -7.20 11.01 -5.52
CA SER A 197 -7.17 9.68 -6.13
C SER A 197 -8.36 9.53 -7.07
N THR A 198 -8.10 9.24 -8.34
CA THR A 198 -9.11 8.75 -9.28
C THR A 198 -9.40 7.27 -8.99
N ALA A 199 -9.92 6.97 -7.79
CA ALA A 199 -10.32 5.62 -7.45
C ALA A 199 -11.47 5.20 -8.39
N SER A 200 -11.20 4.23 -9.25
CA SER A 200 -12.24 3.61 -10.07
C SER A 200 -13.13 2.75 -9.17
N LEU A 201 -14.44 2.98 -9.22
CA LEU A 201 -15.43 2.15 -8.51
C LEU A 201 -15.34 0.65 -8.87
N MET A 202 -14.72 0.31 -10.01
CA MET A 202 -14.54 -1.06 -10.49
C MET A 202 -13.27 -1.74 -9.97
N LEU A 203 -12.32 -0.99 -9.43
CA LEU A 203 -11.06 -1.48 -8.90
C LEU A 203 -10.90 -0.95 -7.48
N PRO A 204 -11.43 -1.62 -6.47
CA PRO A 204 -11.23 -1.24 -5.09
C PRO A 204 -9.79 -1.56 -4.67
N THR A 205 -8.86 -0.69 -5.06
CA THR A 205 -7.47 -0.79 -4.65
C THR A 205 -7.22 0.24 -3.58
N TYR A 206 -6.53 -0.18 -2.55
CA TYR A 206 -6.18 0.69 -1.44
C TYR A 206 -5.26 1.82 -1.92
N THR A 207 -5.67 3.06 -1.63
CA THR A 207 -4.84 4.25 -1.73
C THR A 207 -4.88 4.94 -0.38
N GLY A 208 -3.72 5.11 0.25
CA GLY A 208 -3.63 5.66 1.60
C GLY A 208 -2.29 5.36 2.24
N SER A 209 -2.17 5.67 3.52
CA SER A 209 -0.96 5.39 4.26
C SER A 209 -0.98 3.99 4.89
N ALA A 210 0.20 3.44 5.12
CA ALA A 210 0.38 2.22 5.87
C ALA A 210 1.71 2.25 6.62
N PHE A 211 1.81 1.44 7.65
CA PHE A 211 3.04 1.17 8.36
C PHE A 211 3.12 -0.31 8.74
N TYR A 212 4.32 -0.74 9.08
CA TYR A 212 4.59 -2.06 9.61
C TYR A 212 5.48 -1.92 10.84
N ASP A 213 5.24 -2.74 11.83
CA ASP A 213 6.13 -2.94 12.95
C ASP A 213 6.15 -4.42 13.37
N SER A 214 7.13 -4.79 14.20
CA SER A 214 7.31 -6.17 14.64
C SER A 214 6.15 -6.70 15.49
N GLU A 215 5.39 -5.84 16.19
CA GLU A 215 4.31 -6.17 17.11
C GLU A 215 2.94 -6.18 16.43
N ASN A 216 2.56 -5.07 15.77
CA ASN A 216 1.23 -4.89 15.17
C ASN A 216 1.16 -5.38 13.73
N LYS A 217 2.32 -5.75 13.14
CA LYS A 217 2.43 -6.18 11.75
C LYS A 217 1.97 -5.08 10.77
N PHE A 218 1.45 -5.46 9.62
CA PHE A 218 1.01 -4.52 8.59
C PHE A 218 -0.32 -3.85 8.96
N SER A 219 -0.32 -2.53 9.03
CA SER A 219 -1.49 -1.72 9.38
C SER A 219 -1.73 -0.63 8.33
N LYS A 220 -2.96 -0.55 7.85
CA LYS A 220 -3.42 0.49 6.92
C LYS A 220 -4.09 1.61 7.70
N ILE A 221 -3.84 2.85 7.31
CA ILE A 221 -4.52 4.04 7.82
C ILE A 221 -5.08 4.79 6.61
N SER A 222 -6.38 4.69 6.40
CA SER A 222 -7.04 5.37 5.28
C SER A 222 -7.05 6.88 5.47
N PHE A 223 -7.27 7.64 4.39
CA PHE A 223 -7.45 9.08 4.49
C PHE A 223 -8.68 9.44 5.33
N ASP A 224 -9.74 8.63 5.30
CA ASP A 224 -10.93 8.81 6.13
C ASP A 224 -10.60 8.61 7.61
N ASP A 225 -9.75 7.61 7.96
CA ASP A 225 -9.28 7.42 9.33
C ASP A 225 -8.46 8.61 9.83
N MET A 226 -7.64 9.23 8.97
CA MET A 226 -6.88 10.43 9.32
C MET A 226 -7.76 11.67 9.52
N LEU A 227 -8.90 11.75 8.81
CA LEU A 227 -9.89 12.80 9.03
C LEU A 227 -10.61 12.66 10.37
N GLU A 228 -10.83 11.42 10.82
CA GLU A 228 -11.52 11.16 12.10
C GLU A 228 -10.64 11.45 13.31
N SER A 229 -9.35 11.09 13.26
CA SER A 229 -8.41 11.29 14.38
C SER A 229 -6.96 11.21 13.95
N GLU A 230 -6.13 12.09 14.52
CA GLU A 230 -4.68 11.97 14.47
C GLU A 230 -4.25 10.74 15.29
N GLN A 231 -3.29 9.99 14.77
CA GLN A 231 -2.76 8.81 15.43
C GLN A 231 -1.30 9.04 15.82
N ALA A 232 -0.88 8.48 16.95
CA ALA A 232 0.51 8.43 17.37
C ALA A 232 0.77 7.08 18.06
N ILE A 233 1.57 6.24 17.42
CA ILE A 233 1.80 4.85 17.81
C ILE A 233 3.30 4.62 18.01
N ARG A 234 3.69 4.10 19.16
CA ARG A 234 5.07 3.71 19.42
C ARG A 234 5.32 2.33 18.79
N VAL A 235 6.35 2.22 17.99
CA VAL A 235 6.66 1.07 17.14
C VAL A 235 8.15 0.74 17.20
N GLN A 236 8.49 -0.50 16.85
CA GLN A 236 9.87 -0.96 16.76
C GLN A 236 10.11 -1.58 15.39
N ASP A 237 11.29 -1.35 14.81
CA ASP A 237 11.71 -1.91 13.51
C ASP A 237 10.67 -1.66 12.41
N SER A 238 10.22 -0.41 12.35
CA SER A 238 9.07 -0.01 11.54
C SER A 238 9.47 0.68 10.24
N TRP A 239 8.60 0.55 9.26
CA TRP A 239 8.56 1.40 8.08
C TRP A 239 7.20 2.09 7.95
N ILE A 240 7.19 3.25 7.28
CA ILE A 240 5.98 3.99 6.92
C ILE A 240 5.90 4.12 5.41
N SER A 241 4.70 4.13 4.87
CA SER A 241 4.50 4.22 3.42
C SER A 241 3.24 5.00 3.05
N MET A 242 3.26 5.51 1.81
CA MET A 242 2.09 6.00 1.10
C MET A 242 1.89 5.12 -0.13
N ILE A 243 0.74 4.44 -0.18
CA ILE A 243 0.45 3.36 -1.12
C ILE A 243 -0.52 3.87 -2.19
N GLU A 244 -0.22 3.61 -3.45
CA GLU A 244 -1.11 3.73 -4.60
C GLU A 244 -1.39 2.32 -5.18
N HIS A 245 -2.18 2.23 -6.23
CA HIS A 245 -2.57 0.95 -6.83
C HIS A 245 -1.38 0.05 -7.19
N TYR A 246 -0.45 0.57 -7.98
CA TYR A 246 0.68 -0.18 -8.54
C TYR A 246 2.04 0.24 -7.97
N PHE A 247 2.10 1.42 -7.36
CA PHE A 247 3.32 2.05 -6.91
C PHE A 247 3.18 2.49 -5.45
N PHE A 248 4.28 2.73 -4.81
CA PHE A 248 4.30 3.30 -3.47
C PHE A 248 5.60 4.03 -3.19
N SER A 249 5.59 4.83 -2.16
CA SER A 249 6.79 5.36 -1.54
C SER A 249 6.84 4.94 -0.07
N ALA A 250 8.04 4.63 0.45
CA ALA A 250 8.20 4.17 1.82
C ALA A 250 9.54 4.62 2.40
N TRP A 251 9.53 5.03 3.69
CA TRP A 251 10.73 5.12 4.50
C TRP A 251 10.96 3.79 5.19
N LEU A 252 12.08 3.15 4.87
CA LEU A 252 12.45 1.82 5.34
C LEU A 252 13.37 1.89 6.56
N PRO A 253 13.37 0.86 7.44
CA PRO A 253 14.30 0.81 8.57
C PRO A 253 15.73 0.65 8.07
N THR A 254 16.66 1.40 8.65
CA THR A 254 18.09 1.21 8.43
C THR A 254 18.75 0.50 9.61
N ASP A 255 18.22 0.70 10.80
CA ASP A 255 18.66 0.13 12.06
C ASP A 255 17.45 -0.21 12.94
N ALA A 256 17.64 -1.16 13.87
CA ALA A 256 16.64 -1.49 14.87
C ALA A 256 16.43 -0.32 15.85
N GLN A 257 15.41 0.49 15.63
CA GLN A 257 15.12 1.68 16.44
C GLN A 257 13.66 1.72 16.86
N ILE A 258 13.44 2.24 18.08
CA ILE A 258 12.10 2.60 18.53
C ILE A 258 11.75 3.96 17.90
N LYS A 259 10.65 3.98 17.16
CA LYS A 259 10.10 5.18 16.53
C LYS A 259 8.68 5.45 17.05
N THR A 260 8.17 6.64 16.83
CA THR A 260 6.76 6.97 16.94
C THR A 260 6.25 7.26 15.54
N VAL A 261 5.33 6.42 15.06
CA VAL A 261 4.57 6.68 13.82
C VAL A 261 3.39 7.56 14.15
N TYR A 262 3.16 8.59 13.36
CA TYR A 262 2.05 9.53 13.53
C TYR A 262 1.41 9.88 12.20
N THR A 263 0.15 10.31 12.26
CA THR A 263 -0.58 10.84 11.13
C THR A 263 -1.06 12.25 11.41
N ASN A 264 -1.14 13.07 10.36
CA ASN A 264 -1.69 14.42 10.43
C ASN A 264 -2.47 14.71 9.15
N HIS A 265 -3.50 15.57 9.27
CA HIS A 265 -4.24 16.09 8.14
C HIS A 265 -4.40 17.60 8.27
N GLU A 266 -3.83 18.35 7.34
CA GLU A 266 -3.91 19.81 7.33
C GLU A 266 -4.06 20.35 5.90
N ASN A 267 -4.97 21.31 5.70
CA ASN A 267 -5.20 21.99 4.41
C ASN A 267 -5.43 21.04 3.22
N GLY A 268 -6.05 19.85 3.46
CA GLY A 268 -6.29 18.84 2.44
C GLY A 268 -5.05 18.01 2.06
N VAL A 269 -3.98 18.09 2.86
CA VAL A 269 -2.79 17.26 2.78
C VAL A 269 -2.81 16.24 3.90
N PHE A 270 -2.62 14.99 3.55
CA PHE A 270 -2.52 13.85 4.47
C PHE A 270 -1.04 13.48 4.62
N THR A 271 -0.59 13.42 5.85
CA THR A 271 0.81 13.11 6.18
C THR A 271 0.89 11.90 7.08
N ILE A 272 1.74 10.95 6.71
CA ILE A 272 2.24 9.93 7.62
C ILE A 272 3.70 10.25 7.92
N GLY A 273 4.07 10.17 9.19
CA GLY A 273 5.45 10.44 9.62
C GLY A 273 5.93 9.45 10.66
N SER A 274 7.24 9.39 10.82
CA SER A 274 7.89 8.68 11.92
C SER A 274 8.97 9.55 12.56
N THR A 275 9.13 9.44 13.88
CA THR A 275 10.20 10.11 14.61
C THR A 275 10.96 9.12 15.46
N THR A 276 12.29 9.27 15.52
CA THR A 276 13.13 8.54 16.47
C THR A 276 13.03 9.13 17.86
N GLN A 277 13.57 8.44 18.86
CA GLN A 277 13.76 9.04 20.18
C GLN A 277 14.83 10.13 20.12
N TYR A 278 14.80 11.05 21.11
CA TYR A 278 15.85 12.05 21.25
C TYR A 278 17.17 11.42 21.71
N ASN A 279 18.24 11.74 21.00
CA ASN A 279 19.61 11.44 21.36
C ASN A 279 20.26 12.68 21.95
N THR A 280 21.02 12.52 23.05
CA THR A 280 21.82 13.60 23.63
C THR A 280 23.12 13.72 22.86
N LEU A 281 23.44 14.94 22.43
CA LEU A 281 24.65 15.25 21.70
C LEU A 281 25.48 16.28 22.51
N GLU A 282 26.59 15.85 23.07
CA GLU A 282 27.48 16.69 23.87
C GLU A 282 28.25 17.70 23.00
N PRO A 283 28.81 18.78 23.58
CA PRO A 283 29.66 19.70 22.86
C PRO A 283 30.81 18.99 22.11
N GLY A 284 31.00 19.34 20.85
CA GLY A 284 32.01 18.74 19.98
C GLY A 284 31.70 17.34 19.44
N GLN A 285 30.57 16.76 19.78
CA GLN A 285 30.16 15.47 19.25
C GLN A 285 29.37 15.62 17.95
N ASN A 286 29.34 14.54 17.16
CA ASN A 286 28.48 14.39 15.98
C ASN A 286 27.57 13.16 16.13
N TYR A 287 26.43 13.21 15.45
CA TYR A 287 25.52 12.08 15.32
C TYR A 287 25.01 11.98 13.90
N GLU A 288 24.97 10.76 13.37
CA GLU A 288 24.50 10.47 12.01
C GLU A 288 23.20 9.68 12.04
N PHE A 289 22.18 10.21 11.37
CA PHE A 289 20.92 9.52 11.09
C PHE A 289 20.89 9.09 9.64
N LYS A 290 20.45 7.86 9.40
CA LYS A 290 20.23 7.31 8.07
C LYS A 290 18.75 7.02 7.86
N SER A 291 18.24 7.37 6.70
CA SER A 291 16.87 7.09 6.25
C SER A 291 16.94 6.52 4.86
N LEU A 292 16.45 5.31 4.66
CA LEU A 292 16.38 4.66 3.36
C LEU A 292 14.98 4.85 2.80
N MET A 293 14.86 5.44 1.61
CA MET A 293 13.59 5.61 0.94
C MET A 293 13.49 4.71 -0.30
N PHE A 294 12.38 4.07 -0.46
CA PHE A 294 11.97 3.39 -1.69
C PHE A 294 10.89 4.21 -2.39
N VAL A 295 11.02 4.38 -3.71
CA VAL A 295 10.01 5.03 -4.56
C VAL A 295 9.90 4.22 -5.84
N GLY A 296 8.93 3.33 -5.92
CA GLY A 296 8.91 2.39 -7.05
C GLY A 296 7.66 1.53 -7.14
N PRO A 297 7.71 0.54 -8.03
CA PRO A 297 6.62 -0.40 -8.25
C PRO A 297 6.52 -1.43 -7.12
N LYS A 298 5.31 -2.00 -6.95
CA LYS A 298 5.05 -3.10 -6.02
C LYS A 298 5.48 -4.44 -6.61
N LEU A 299 6.73 -4.55 -7.06
CA LEU A 299 7.28 -5.81 -7.55
C LEU A 299 7.72 -6.67 -6.38
N GLN A 300 7.06 -7.81 -6.19
CA GLN A 300 7.34 -8.71 -5.08
C GLN A 300 8.81 -9.17 -5.07
N SER A 301 9.40 -9.37 -6.24
CA SER A 301 10.82 -9.72 -6.39
C SER A 301 11.81 -8.61 -5.99
N GLU A 302 11.39 -7.33 -6.00
CA GLU A 302 12.23 -6.20 -5.56
C GLU A 302 12.01 -5.87 -4.08
N ILE A 303 10.78 -6.03 -3.57
CA ILE A 303 10.41 -5.49 -2.25
C ILE A 303 10.49 -6.51 -1.12
N SER A 304 10.42 -7.82 -1.40
CA SER A 304 10.42 -8.88 -0.38
C SER A 304 11.67 -8.87 0.51
N ASP A 305 12.81 -8.51 -0.07
CA ASP A 305 14.10 -8.52 0.62
C ASP A 305 14.49 -7.16 1.25
N LEU A 306 13.69 -6.11 1.02
CA LEU A 306 14.01 -4.76 1.48
C LEU A 306 13.65 -4.51 2.94
N ALA A 307 12.51 -4.98 3.38
CA ALA A 307 12.05 -4.88 4.76
C ALA A 307 10.97 -5.93 5.03
N GLU A 308 10.92 -6.43 6.28
CA GLU A 308 9.89 -7.39 6.71
C GLU A 308 8.49 -6.80 6.50
N GLY A 309 7.59 -7.59 5.89
CA GLY A 309 6.19 -7.22 5.66
C GLY A 309 5.99 -6.17 4.55
N LEU A 310 7.03 -5.77 3.81
CA LEU A 310 6.87 -4.82 2.70
C LEU A 310 6.11 -5.46 1.53
N ASP A 311 6.20 -6.77 1.35
CA ASP A 311 5.42 -7.58 0.42
C ASP A 311 3.91 -7.49 0.66
N LEU A 312 3.46 -7.20 1.90
CA LEU A 312 2.05 -6.99 2.26
C LEU A 312 1.46 -5.70 1.65
N THR A 313 2.31 -4.80 1.13
CA THR A 313 1.85 -3.64 0.33
C THR A 313 1.23 -4.07 -1.00
N VAL A 314 1.54 -5.28 -1.49
CA VAL A 314 0.89 -5.91 -2.64
C VAL A 314 -0.47 -6.44 -2.17
N ASP A 315 -1.47 -5.58 -2.27
CA ASP A 315 -2.82 -5.85 -1.78
C ASP A 315 -3.69 -6.44 -2.90
N TYR A 316 -4.06 -7.70 -2.76
CA TYR A 316 -5.05 -8.36 -3.62
C TYR A 316 -6.49 -8.17 -3.12
N GLY A 317 -6.71 -7.26 -2.14
CA GLY A 317 -8.01 -7.00 -1.53
C GLY A 317 -8.60 -8.23 -0.82
N VAL A 318 -9.93 -8.23 -0.70
CA VAL A 318 -10.69 -9.27 0.01
C VAL A 318 -10.46 -10.69 -0.56
N LEU A 319 -10.02 -10.80 -1.81
CA LEU A 319 -9.78 -12.09 -2.48
C LEU A 319 -8.31 -12.55 -2.44
N THR A 320 -7.47 -11.97 -1.57
CA THR A 320 -6.04 -12.36 -1.43
C THR A 320 -5.86 -13.87 -1.26
N PHE A 321 -6.72 -14.53 -0.48
CA PHE A 321 -6.68 -15.98 -0.28
C PHE A 321 -6.85 -16.79 -1.58
N LEU A 322 -7.45 -16.20 -2.61
CA LEU A 322 -7.66 -16.81 -3.93
C LEU A 322 -6.64 -16.29 -4.95
N SER A 323 -6.32 -15.01 -4.91
CA SER A 323 -5.41 -14.35 -5.85
C SER A 323 -3.95 -14.82 -5.64
N ALA A 324 -3.47 -14.91 -4.40
CA ALA A 324 -2.10 -15.29 -4.12
C ALA A 324 -1.73 -16.71 -4.63
N PRO A 325 -2.54 -17.77 -4.41
CA PRO A 325 -2.29 -19.07 -5.01
C PRO A 325 -2.35 -19.06 -6.55
N LEU A 326 -3.26 -18.27 -7.14
CA LEU A 326 -3.36 -18.15 -8.60
C LEU A 326 -2.12 -17.48 -9.18
N PHE A 327 -1.61 -16.44 -8.54
CA PHE A 327 -0.38 -15.77 -8.94
C PHE A 327 0.82 -16.70 -8.83
N TRP A 328 0.96 -17.43 -7.73
CA TRP A 328 2.03 -18.42 -7.55
C TRP A 328 2.02 -19.51 -8.62
N ILE A 329 0.86 -20.08 -8.97
CA ILE A 329 0.74 -21.05 -10.06
C ILE A 329 1.13 -20.41 -11.39
N LEU A 330 0.74 -19.17 -11.63
CA LEU A 330 1.07 -18.44 -12.82
C LEU A 330 2.58 -18.19 -12.98
N GLU A 331 3.27 -17.84 -11.88
CA GLU A 331 4.74 -17.71 -11.84
C GLU A 331 5.45 -19.01 -12.16
N ILE A 332 4.98 -20.14 -11.61
CA ILE A 332 5.53 -21.47 -11.92
C ILE A 332 5.38 -21.77 -13.42
N ILE A 333 4.21 -21.51 -14.00
CA ILE A 333 3.97 -21.74 -15.42
C ILE A 333 4.87 -20.81 -16.25
N HIS A 334 5.00 -19.54 -15.85
CA HIS A 334 5.87 -18.58 -16.52
C HIS A 334 7.34 -18.99 -16.48
N ALA A 335 7.82 -19.51 -15.36
CA ALA A 335 9.20 -20.03 -15.24
C ALA A 335 9.51 -21.17 -16.22
N VAL A 336 8.46 -21.90 -16.67
CA VAL A 336 8.62 -22.99 -17.66
C VAL A 336 8.55 -22.48 -19.11
N PHE A 337 7.64 -21.56 -19.39
CA PHE A 337 7.35 -21.12 -20.76
C PHE A 337 8.01 -19.80 -21.16
N ASP A 338 8.52 -19.05 -20.19
CA ASP A 338 9.10 -17.70 -20.36
C ASP A 338 8.23 -16.75 -21.21
N ASN A 339 6.89 -16.93 -21.11
CA ASN A 339 5.92 -16.16 -21.86
C ASN A 339 4.61 -16.02 -21.08
N TRP A 340 4.26 -14.79 -20.67
CA TRP A 340 3.05 -14.50 -19.88
C TRP A 340 1.76 -14.86 -20.62
N GLY A 341 1.68 -14.63 -21.95
CA GLY A 341 0.49 -14.97 -22.73
C GLY A 341 0.19 -16.47 -22.71
N ILE A 342 1.22 -17.31 -22.93
CA ILE A 342 1.10 -18.77 -22.83
C ILE A 342 0.72 -19.18 -21.41
N SER A 343 1.34 -18.57 -20.40
CA SER A 343 1.08 -18.87 -18.98
C SER A 343 -0.36 -18.59 -18.60
N ILE A 344 -0.94 -17.49 -19.07
CA ILE A 344 -2.36 -17.13 -18.86
C ILE A 344 -3.29 -18.16 -19.51
N ILE A 345 -2.98 -18.60 -20.74
CA ILE A 345 -3.77 -19.61 -21.45
C ILE A 345 -3.74 -20.94 -20.69
N VAL A 346 -2.56 -21.40 -20.27
CA VAL A 346 -2.40 -22.64 -19.52
C VAL A 346 -3.13 -22.58 -18.18
N LEU A 347 -2.98 -21.48 -17.43
CA LEU A 347 -3.70 -21.26 -16.16
C LEU A 347 -5.21 -21.29 -16.38
N THR A 348 -5.70 -20.64 -17.43
CA THR A 348 -7.14 -20.61 -17.77
C THR A 348 -7.67 -22.01 -18.08
N ILE A 349 -6.90 -22.82 -18.83
CA ILE A 349 -7.25 -24.21 -19.11
C ILE A 349 -7.30 -25.02 -17.81
N LEU A 350 -6.34 -24.85 -16.93
CA LEU A 350 -6.27 -25.54 -15.63
C LEU A 350 -7.48 -25.19 -14.76
N ILE A 351 -7.82 -23.92 -14.62
CA ILE A 351 -9.02 -23.48 -13.89
C ILE A 351 -10.29 -24.08 -14.50
N LYS A 352 -10.42 -24.06 -15.83
CA LYS A 352 -11.56 -24.67 -16.51
C LYS A 352 -11.64 -26.19 -16.34
N ALA A 353 -10.51 -26.87 -16.30
CA ALA A 353 -10.45 -28.32 -16.04
C ALA A 353 -10.93 -28.65 -14.61
N ILE A 354 -10.53 -27.87 -13.61
CA ILE A 354 -10.98 -28.03 -12.22
C ILE A 354 -12.51 -27.87 -12.13
N PHE A 355 -13.07 -26.86 -12.79
CA PHE A 355 -14.50 -26.57 -12.77
C PHE A 355 -15.31 -27.36 -13.80
N PHE A 356 -14.70 -28.27 -14.57
CA PHE A 356 -15.37 -28.99 -15.65
C PHE A 356 -16.61 -29.74 -15.18
N LYS A 357 -16.50 -30.53 -14.11
CA LYS A 357 -17.63 -31.30 -13.56
C LYS A 357 -18.81 -30.43 -13.12
N LEU A 358 -18.50 -29.29 -12.52
CA LEU A 358 -19.51 -28.33 -12.09
C LEU A 358 -20.23 -27.72 -13.30
N SER A 359 -19.48 -27.35 -14.32
CA SER A 359 -19.99 -26.79 -15.58
C SER A 359 -20.84 -27.81 -16.34
N GLU A 360 -20.41 -29.08 -16.44
CA GLU A 360 -21.16 -30.18 -17.07
C GLU A 360 -22.53 -30.33 -16.43
N THR A 361 -22.61 -30.35 -15.09
CA THR A 361 -23.82 -30.51 -14.35
C THR A 361 -24.80 -29.33 -14.62
N SER A 362 -24.26 -28.14 -14.72
CA SER A 362 -25.04 -26.93 -15.04
C SER A 362 -25.59 -26.95 -16.46
N TYR A 363 -24.76 -27.28 -17.45
CA TYR A 363 -25.22 -27.39 -18.84
C TYR A 363 -26.32 -28.44 -19.01
N ARG A 364 -26.24 -29.58 -18.30
CA ARG A 364 -27.26 -30.58 -18.27
C ARG A 364 -28.57 -30.06 -17.67
N SER A 365 -28.49 -29.30 -16.57
CA SER A 365 -29.65 -28.67 -15.93
C SER A 365 -30.30 -27.63 -16.85
N MET A 366 -29.51 -26.79 -17.50
CA MET A 366 -30.02 -25.82 -18.48
C MET A 366 -30.68 -26.48 -19.68
N ALA A 367 -30.11 -27.57 -20.20
CA ALA A 367 -30.68 -28.31 -21.30
C ALA A 367 -32.06 -28.96 -20.91
N GLN A 368 -32.17 -29.43 -19.67
CA GLN A 368 -33.47 -29.93 -19.14
C GLN A 368 -34.48 -28.80 -18.99
N MET A 369 -34.08 -27.62 -18.45
CA MET A 369 -34.98 -26.46 -18.37
C MET A 369 -35.47 -26.00 -19.74
N LYS A 370 -34.58 -26.01 -20.78
CA LYS A 370 -34.99 -25.66 -22.15
C LYS A 370 -36.08 -26.59 -22.71
N LYS A 371 -36.06 -27.88 -22.35
CA LYS A 371 -37.10 -28.83 -22.75
C LYS A 371 -38.46 -28.54 -22.07
N LEU A 372 -38.45 -27.89 -20.90
CA LEU A 372 -39.68 -27.52 -20.17
C LEU A 372 -40.26 -26.18 -20.60
N ASN A 373 -39.60 -25.41 -21.47
CA ASN A 373 -40.10 -24.11 -21.97
C ASN A 373 -41.54 -24.14 -22.50
N PRO A 374 -41.98 -25.14 -23.33
CA PRO A 374 -43.36 -25.18 -23.80
C PRO A 374 -44.38 -25.33 -22.67
N ARG A 375 -44.07 -26.17 -21.66
CA ARG A 375 -44.92 -26.34 -20.47
C ARG A 375 -44.97 -25.09 -19.61
N MET A 376 -43.84 -24.39 -19.49
CA MET A 376 -43.74 -23.11 -18.77
C MET A 376 -44.63 -22.04 -19.45
N GLN A 377 -44.62 -21.97 -20.79
CA GLN A 377 -45.49 -21.06 -21.53
C GLN A 377 -46.96 -21.39 -21.28
N ALA A 378 -47.35 -22.65 -21.39
CA ALA A 378 -48.71 -23.08 -21.11
C ALA A 378 -49.17 -22.75 -19.67
N LEU A 379 -48.27 -22.86 -18.67
CA LEU A 379 -48.57 -22.43 -17.31
C LEU A 379 -48.70 -20.91 -17.20
N LYS A 380 -47.89 -20.16 -17.93
CA LYS A 380 -47.97 -18.69 -17.98
C LYS A 380 -49.28 -18.21 -18.55
N ASP A 381 -49.74 -18.83 -19.66
CA ASP A 381 -51.00 -18.50 -20.30
C ASP A 381 -52.21 -18.90 -19.41
N ARG A 382 -52.07 -20.00 -18.69
CA ARG A 382 -53.14 -20.49 -17.78
C ARG A 382 -53.31 -19.64 -16.52
N TYR A 383 -52.25 -19.05 -16.02
CA TYR A 383 -52.23 -18.26 -14.76
C TYR A 383 -51.82 -16.80 -15.01
N ALA A 384 -52.15 -16.25 -16.19
CA ALA A 384 -51.67 -14.91 -16.63
C ALA A 384 -51.95 -13.78 -15.62
N GLU A 385 -53.06 -13.86 -14.88
CA GLU A 385 -53.51 -12.85 -13.92
C GLU A 385 -53.11 -13.15 -12.46
N ASP A 386 -52.70 -14.39 -12.14
CA ASP A 386 -52.36 -14.81 -10.78
C ASP A 386 -50.91 -15.25 -10.66
N LYS A 387 -50.05 -14.25 -10.39
CA LYS A 387 -48.60 -14.46 -10.22
C LYS A 387 -48.24 -15.47 -9.12
N LYS A 388 -49.07 -15.55 -8.05
CA LYS A 388 -48.85 -16.47 -6.94
C LYS A 388 -49.07 -17.91 -7.37
N LYS A 389 -50.24 -18.19 -7.99
CA LYS A 389 -50.57 -19.53 -8.51
C LYS A 389 -49.58 -19.95 -9.63
N PHE A 390 -49.16 -19.02 -10.47
CA PHE A 390 -48.13 -19.29 -11.47
C PHE A 390 -46.80 -19.75 -10.83
N SER A 391 -46.35 -19.04 -9.81
CA SER A 391 -45.12 -19.40 -9.10
C SER A 391 -45.18 -20.74 -8.40
N GLU A 392 -46.35 -21.05 -7.76
CA GLU A 392 -46.60 -22.34 -7.12
C GLU A 392 -46.63 -23.49 -8.14
N ALA A 393 -47.33 -23.31 -9.26
CA ALA A 393 -47.41 -24.30 -10.32
C ALA A 393 -46.07 -24.54 -11.00
N LEU A 394 -45.29 -23.47 -11.20
CA LEU A 394 -43.92 -23.52 -11.74
C LEU A 394 -42.98 -24.33 -10.82
N MET A 395 -43.01 -24.05 -9.52
CA MET A 395 -42.18 -24.78 -8.55
C MET A 395 -42.60 -26.25 -8.43
N ARG A 396 -43.90 -26.55 -8.57
CA ARG A 396 -44.40 -27.93 -8.61
C ARG A 396 -43.90 -28.66 -9.86
N MET A 397 -43.99 -28.03 -11.02
CA MET A 397 -43.47 -28.58 -12.29
C MET A 397 -41.97 -28.89 -12.18
N TYR A 398 -41.16 -27.98 -11.63
CA TYR A 398 -39.74 -28.23 -11.45
C TYR A 398 -39.44 -29.41 -10.51
N LYS A 399 -40.26 -29.57 -9.45
CA LYS A 399 -40.18 -30.72 -8.53
C LYS A 399 -40.55 -32.04 -9.19
N GLU A 400 -41.61 -32.06 -9.96
CA GLU A 400 -42.10 -33.25 -10.68
C GLU A 400 -41.06 -33.72 -11.71
N GLU A 401 -40.49 -32.79 -12.48
CA GLU A 401 -39.51 -33.09 -13.51
C GLU A 401 -38.06 -33.24 -12.93
N LYS A 402 -37.90 -33.11 -11.60
CA LYS A 402 -36.60 -33.22 -10.89
C LYS A 402 -35.53 -32.26 -11.43
N VAL A 403 -35.93 -31.11 -11.94
CA VAL A 403 -35.06 -30.08 -12.47
C VAL A 403 -34.84 -29.00 -11.41
N ASN A 404 -33.59 -28.65 -11.16
CA ASN A 404 -33.23 -27.57 -10.23
C ASN A 404 -32.98 -26.29 -11.03
N PRO A 405 -33.83 -25.26 -10.92
CA PRO A 405 -33.62 -24.00 -11.63
C PRO A 405 -32.33 -23.27 -11.21
N LEU A 406 -31.91 -23.43 -9.95
CA LEU A 406 -30.63 -22.85 -9.45
C LEU A 406 -29.40 -23.62 -9.93
N GLY A 407 -29.57 -24.87 -10.40
CA GLY A 407 -28.43 -25.66 -10.88
C GLY A 407 -27.75 -25.10 -12.12
N GLY A 408 -28.47 -24.30 -12.92
CA GLY A 408 -27.95 -23.68 -14.14
C GLY A 408 -27.02 -22.48 -13.90
N CYS A 409 -27.30 -21.66 -12.89
CA CYS A 409 -26.57 -20.46 -12.61
C CYS A 409 -25.44 -20.64 -11.56
N LEU A 410 -25.49 -21.76 -10.79
CA LEU A 410 -24.55 -22.00 -9.70
C LEU A 410 -23.06 -21.94 -10.10
N PRO A 411 -22.61 -22.52 -11.24
CA PRO A 411 -21.21 -22.39 -11.66
C PRO A 411 -20.79 -20.96 -11.91
N ILE A 412 -21.67 -20.13 -12.47
CA ILE A 412 -21.39 -18.73 -12.75
C ILE A 412 -21.14 -18.01 -11.42
N LEU A 413 -22.00 -18.22 -10.42
CA LEU A 413 -21.88 -17.60 -9.09
C LEU A 413 -20.58 -18.00 -8.38
N ILE A 414 -20.16 -19.27 -8.50
CA ILE A 414 -18.88 -19.74 -7.90
C ILE A 414 -17.68 -19.22 -8.69
N GLN A 415 -17.84 -19.04 -10.00
CA GLN A 415 -16.75 -18.63 -10.88
C GLN A 415 -16.49 -17.13 -10.86
N ILE A 416 -17.47 -16.29 -10.49
CA ILE A 416 -17.31 -14.82 -10.40
C ILE A 416 -16.15 -14.43 -9.49
N PRO A 417 -16.03 -14.90 -8.23
CA PRO A 417 -14.91 -14.57 -7.37
C PRO A 417 -13.54 -15.00 -7.98
N VAL A 418 -13.53 -16.17 -8.66
CA VAL A 418 -12.31 -16.66 -9.32
C VAL A 418 -11.89 -15.75 -10.47
N PHE A 419 -12.86 -15.26 -11.26
CA PHE A 419 -12.56 -14.31 -12.34
C PHE A 419 -12.11 -12.95 -11.81
N ILE A 420 -12.70 -12.46 -10.73
CA ILE A 420 -12.28 -11.21 -10.10
C ILE A 420 -10.84 -11.36 -9.57
N ALA A 421 -10.55 -12.45 -8.86
CA ALA A 421 -9.21 -12.75 -8.38
C ALA A 421 -8.19 -12.88 -9.53
N LEU A 422 -8.56 -13.57 -10.60
CA LEU A 422 -7.72 -13.70 -11.80
C LEU A 422 -7.48 -12.34 -12.47
N TYR A 423 -8.50 -11.50 -12.56
CA TYR A 423 -8.38 -10.15 -13.10
C TYR A 423 -7.37 -9.31 -12.29
N TRP A 424 -7.42 -9.38 -10.96
CA TRP A 424 -6.46 -8.68 -10.10
C TRP A 424 -5.04 -9.22 -10.28
N VAL A 425 -4.87 -10.55 -10.35
CA VAL A 425 -3.57 -11.18 -10.65
C VAL A 425 -3.04 -10.71 -12.01
N LEU A 426 -3.87 -10.70 -13.05
CA LEU A 426 -3.46 -10.26 -14.38
C LEU A 426 -3.13 -8.76 -14.43
N SER A 427 -3.82 -7.95 -13.63
CA SER A 427 -3.53 -6.50 -13.52
C SER A 427 -2.10 -6.25 -13.00
N LEU A 428 -1.59 -7.09 -12.11
CA LEU A 428 -0.23 -6.96 -11.57
C LEU A 428 0.86 -7.37 -12.58
N ILE A 429 0.57 -8.25 -13.53
CA ILE A 429 1.54 -8.65 -14.56
C ILE A 429 1.95 -7.46 -15.43
N HIS A 430 1.05 -6.51 -15.67
CA HIS A 430 1.34 -5.30 -16.46
C HIS A 430 2.45 -4.43 -15.84
N ILE A 431 2.75 -4.62 -14.54
CA ILE A 431 3.82 -3.91 -13.84
C ILE A 431 5.12 -4.71 -13.86
N SER A 432 5.00 -6.05 -13.81
CA SER A 432 6.17 -6.94 -13.73
C SER A 432 7.04 -6.87 -14.98
N GLU A 433 6.47 -6.58 -16.16
CA GLU A 433 7.22 -6.50 -17.42
C GLU A 433 6.72 -5.41 -18.38
N PRO A 434 6.89 -4.12 -18.06
CA PRO A 434 6.47 -3.05 -18.94
C PRO A 434 7.25 -3.01 -20.27
N THR A 435 8.42 -3.64 -20.33
CA THR A 435 9.31 -3.62 -21.51
C THR A 435 9.22 -4.84 -22.40
N ARG A 436 8.74 -6.01 -21.92
CA ARG A 436 8.61 -7.24 -22.73
C ARG A 436 7.30 -7.39 -23.51
N GLN A 437 6.32 -6.51 -23.29
CA GLN A 437 5.04 -6.53 -24.04
C GLN A 437 5.15 -6.08 -25.51
N LEU A 438 6.35 -5.77 -26.00
CA LEU A 438 6.61 -5.43 -27.41
C LEU A 438 6.67 -6.66 -28.35
N CYS A 439 6.45 -7.87 -27.86
CA CYS A 439 6.55 -9.12 -28.62
C CYS A 439 5.30 -10.01 -28.54
N ILE A 440 4.08 -9.41 -28.52
CA ILE A 440 2.83 -10.16 -28.81
C ILE A 440 2.16 -9.53 -30.01
#